data_638cfbd725e6fa48e5557b0e9f1bcfbf
#
_entry.id   638cfbd725e6fa48e5557b0e9f1bcfbf
#
_cell.length_a   1.000
_cell.length_b   1.000
_cell.length_c   1.000
_cell.angle_alpha   90.00
_cell.angle_beta   90.00
_cell.angle_gamma   90.00
#
_symmetry.space_group_name_H-M   'P 1'
#
loop_
_entity.id
_entity.type
_entity.pdbx_description
1 polymer ?
#
loop_
_entity_poly.entity_id
_entity_poly.type
_entity_poly.pdbx_seq_one_letter_code
_entity_poly.pdbx_strand_id
1 'polypeptide(L)'
;MTTEKTPVGAVVDPPETIPIRQDEDFDHGHLAEYLAGKLPGSDQPLEVVQFAGGHANLTYLLLYGDTHEYVLRRPPLGPVAPKAHDMGREYRVLSCLYKGYAAAPRAYVFCEDTAIIGAPFFVMERRKGVVVRRTIPQQFGGGNNPATNRRVSEVLIDALADLHDVDYQAIGLGDIGKPDGFLLRQVEGWAGRYERAKTKDIPLVAEMTKWLRDNLPKSPPATLLHNDWRLDNMMLDSNDPGRCEAVFDWDMCTLGDPLADLGTLLSAWIEKSEMIGQGQVGMPSNTPGFMTRREAVERYGQRRGIDVGTVPYYYVFGIYKIAVVLQQIYVRFHRGQTQDKRFESMGQAAEMLFWRAKEQSEKLSL
;
A
#
# COMPACT_ATOMS: atom_id res chain seq x y z
N MET A 1 26.59 -19.70 -40.55
CA MET A 1 25.39 -18.92 -40.29
C MET A 1 25.14 -18.96 -38.80
N THR A 2 25.62 -17.96 -38.10
CA THR A 2 25.47 -17.78 -36.65
C THR A 2 24.13 -17.05 -36.39
N THR A 3 23.19 -17.73 -35.81
CA THR A 3 21.93 -17.13 -35.39
C THR A 3 22.16 -16.30 -34.14
N GLU A 4 22.18 -14.97 -34.28
CA GLU A 4 22.09 -14.03 -33.16
C GLU A 4 20.79 -14.23 -32.43
N LYS A 5 20.89 -14.63 -31.17
CA LYS A 5 19.74 -14.61 -30.23
C LYS A 5 19.43 -13.15 -29.88
N THR A 6 18.31 -12.66 -30.35
CA THR A 6 17.73 -11.38 -29.92
C THR A 6 17.61 -11.38 -28.40
N PRO A 7 18.10 -10.36 -27.66
CA PRO A 7 17.94 -10.29 -26.23
C PRO A 7 16.45 -10.14 -25.90
N VAL A 8 15.97 -10.95 -24.96
CA VAL A 8 14.62 -10.85 -24.38
C VAL A 8 14.44 -9.42 -23.87
N GLY A 9 13.42 -8.73 -24.36
CA GLY A 9 13.22 -7.31 -24.21
C GLY A 9 13.38 -6.81 -22.79
N ALA A 10 14.17 -5.77 -22.62
CA ALA A 10 14.22 -4.97 -21.40
C ALA A 10 12.78 -4.48 -21.12
N VAL A 11 12.28 -4.78 -19.93
CA VAL A 11 11.00 -4.19 -19.45
C VAL A 11 11.28 -2.70 -19.30
N VAL A 12 10.83 -1.91 -20.28
CA VAL A 12 10.88 -0.45 -20.19
C VAL A 12 9.77 -0.06 -19.21
N ASP A 13 10.15 0.60 -18.13
CA ASP A 13 9.15 1.15 -17.21
C ASP A 13 8.20 2.08 -18.00
N PRO A 14 6.88 1.99 -17.79
CA PRO A 14 5.95 2.86 -18.47
C PRO A 14 6.23 4.34 -18.12
N PRO A 15 5.93 5.28 -19.03
CA PRO A 15 6.10 6.69 -18.74
C PRO A 15 5.30 7.06 -17.47
N GLU A 16 5.80 8.00 -16.69
CA GLU A 16 5.17 8.42 -15.45
C GLU A 16 3.74 8.92 -15.69
N THR A 17 3.55 9.71 -16.75
CA THR A 17 2.27 10.28 -17.16
C THR A 17 1.89 9.88 -18.58
N ILE A 18 0.61 9.85 -18.85
CA ILE A 18 -0.01 9.56 -20.14
C ILE A 18 -1.06 10.64 -20.44
N PRO A 19 -1.48 10.81 -21.69
CA PRO A 19 -2.70 11.53 -22.02
C PRO A 19 -3.89 10.95 -21.22
N ILE A 20 -4.81 11.82 -20.80
CA ILE A 20 -5.99 11.37 -20.04
C ILE A 20 -6.80 10.39 -20.89
N ARG A 21 -7.19 9.27 -20.28
CA ARG A 21 -8.06 8.29 -20.94
C ARG A 21 -9.43 8.90 -21.16
N GLN A 22 -10.01 8.69 -22.34
CA GLN A 22 -11.22 9.37 -22.77
C GLN A 22 -12.43 9.18 -21.82
N ASP A 23 -12.56 8.01 -21.20
CA ASP A 23 -13.61 7.69 -20.23
C ASP A 23 -13.29 8.20 -18.80
N GLU A 24 -12.08 8.63 -18.55
CA GLU A 24 -11.60 9.13 -17.24
C GLU A 24 -11.38 10.67 -17.25
N ASP A 25 -11.71 11.33 -18.34
CA ASP A 25 -11.60 12.78 -18.50
C ASP A 25 -12.74 13.54 -17.78
N PHE A 26 -12.56 14.84 -17.60
CA PHE A 26 -13.50 15.73 -16.93
C PHE A 26 -13.34 17.18 -17.42
N ASP A 27 -14.19 18.08 -16.98
CA ASP A 27 -14.12 19.52 -17.35
C ASP A 27 -12.94 20.22 -16.64
N HIS A 28 -11.87 20.49 -17.39
CA HIS A 28 -10.70 21.19 -16.87
C HIS A 28 -10.97 22.68 -16.57
N GLY A 29 -11.91 23.29 -17.28
CA GLY A 29 -12.33 24.69 -17.05
C GLY A 29 -13.00 24.84 -15.67
N HIS A 30 -13.97 23.99 -15.36
CA HIS A 30 -14.61 23.98 -14.04
C HIS A 30 -13.62 23.68 -12.92
N LEU A 31 -12.66 22.77 -13.15
CA LEU A 31 -11.61 22.50 -12.17
C LEU A 31 -10.72 23.74 -11.95
N ALA A 32 -10.29 24.40 -13.03
CA ALA A 32 -9.45 25.61 -12.94
C ALA A 32 -10.16 26.73 -12.18
N GLU A 33 -11.43 27.00 -12.51
CA GLU A 33 -12.26 27.99 -11.80
C GLU A 33 -12.38 27.66 -10.30
N TYR A 34 -12.65 26.40 -9.98
CA TYR A 34 -12.78 25.95 -8.58
C TYR A 34 -11.47 26.11 -7.80
N LEU A 35 -10.31 25.81 -8.41
CA LEU A 35 -9.00 25.86 -7.75
C LEU A 35 -8.39 27.28 -7.73
N ALA A 36 -8.94 28.24 -8.46
CA ALA A 36 -8.45 29.62 -8.51
C ALA A 36 -8.32 30.23 -7.11
N GLY A 37 -7.12 30.72 -6.77
CA GLY A 37 -6.79 31.31 -5.47
C GLY A 37 -6.66 30.31 -4.31
N LYS A 38 -6.86 29.00 -4.51
CA LYS A 38 -6.73 27.96 -3.47
C LYS A 38 -5.35 27.31 -3.44
N LEU A 39 -4.59 27.42 -4.51
CA LEU A 39 -3.25 26.87 -4.63
C LEU A 39 -2.27 27.96 -5.12
N PRO A 40 -1.03 27.97 -4.66
CA PRO A 40 0.01 28.80 -5.27
C PRO A 40 0.08 28.57 -6.79
N GLY A 41 0.16 29.64 -7.59
CA GLY A 41 0.23 29.55 -9.05
C GLY A 41 -1.08 29.25 -9.78
N SER A 42 -2.20 29.09 -9.07
CA SER A 42 -3.51 28.77 -9.68
C SER A 42 -4.15 29.93 -10.47
N ASP A 43 -3.48 31.07 -10.56
CA ASP A 43 -3.76 32.18 -11.45
C ASP A 43 -3.22 31.96 -12.87
N GLN A 44 -2.37 30.99 -13.09
CA GLN A 44 -1.81 30.58 -14.38
C GLN A 44 -2.70 29.54 -15.07
N PRO A 45 -2.55 29.36 -16.41
CA PRO A 45 -3.27 28.32 -17.13
C PRO A 45 -3.01 26.93 -16.54
N LEU A 46 -4.08 26.16 -16.37
CA LEU A 46 -4.03 24.78 -15.90
C LEU A 46 -3.85 23.82 -17.07
N GLU A 47 -2.83 22.96 -16.99
CA GLU A 47 -2.72 21.75 -17.80
C GLU A 47 -2.93 20.53 -16.89
N VAL A 48 -3.64 19.51 -17.39
CA VAL A 48 -3.92 18.26 -16.66
C VAL A 48 -3.43 17.07 -17.48
N VAL A 49 -2.64 16.20 -16.85
CA VAL A 49 -2.23 14.91 -17.43
C VAL A 49 -2.49 13.79 -16.43
N GLN A 50 -2.57 12.55 -16.88
CA GLN A 50 -2.90 11.43 -16.03
C GLN A 50 -1.64 10.63 -15.68
N PHE A 51 -1.52 10.12 -14.43
CA PHE A 51 -0.50 9.14 -14.11
C PHE A 51 -0.83 7.78 -14.75
N ALA A 52 0.17 7.13 -15.34
CA ALA A 52 0.01 5.83 -15.98
C ALA A 52 -0.36 4.71 -15.01
N GLY A 53 0.10 4.82 -13.75
CA GLY A 53 -0.21 3.91 -12.64
C GLY A 53 -1.42 4.38 -11.83
N GLY A 54 -1.94 3.51 -10.96
CA GLY A 54 -3.08 3.82 -10.08
C GLY A 54 -4.38 3.23 -10.60
N HIS A 55 -4.58 1.91 -10.33
CA HIS A 55 -5.84 1.23 -10.73
C HIS A 55 -6.92 1.33 -9.65
N ALA A 56 -6.54 1.67 -8.42
CA ALA A 56 -7.47 1.79 -7.29
C ALA A 56 -8.17 3.16 -7.27
N ASN A 57 -7.41 4.24 -7.40
CA ASN A 57 -7.89 5.62 -7.50
C ASN A 57 -7.32 6.27 -8.76
N LEU A 58 -8.09 7.15 -9.40
CA LEU A 58 -7.63 7.92 -10.54
C LEU A 58 -6.77 9.08 -10.05
N THR A 59 -5.59 9.20 -10.63
CA THR A 59 -4.58 10.18 -10.19
C THR A 59 -4.11 11.02 -11.37
N TYR A 60 -4.13 12.34 -11.21
CA TYR A 60 -3.79 13.30 -12.25
C TYR A 60 -2.71 14.26 -11.75
N LEU A 61 -1.84 14.68 -12.64
CA LEU A 61 -0.89 15.76 -12.42
C LEU A 61 -1.51 17.06 -12.92
N LEU A 62 -1.55 18.06 -12.06
CA LEU A 62 -1.97 19.40 -12.34
C LEU A 62 -0.73 20.27 -12.50
N LEU A 63 -0.60 20.94 -13.63
CA LEU A 63 0.50 21.82 -13.96
C LEU A 63 -0.02 23.25 -14.10
N TYR A 64 0.53 24.18 -13.32
CA TYR A 64 0.26 25.61 -13.45
C TYR A 64 1.54 26.32 -13.89
N GLY A 65 1.58 26.72 -15.15
CA GLY A 65 2.81 27.22 -15.77
C GLY A 65 3.96 26.22 -15.67
N ASP A 66 5.20 26.73 -15.61
CA ASP A 66 6.41 25.88 -15.61
C ASP A 66 6.89 25.46 -14.20
N THR A 67 6.24 25.94 -13.13
CA THR A 67 6.85 25.90 -11.79
C THR A 67 5.98 25.26 -10.71
N HIS A 68 4.67 25.13 -10.91
CA HIS A 68 3.78 24.60 -9.88
C HIS A 68 3.14 23.29 -10.31
N GLU A 69 3.40 22.24 -9.55
CA GLU A 69 2.92 20.89 -9.80
C GLU A 69 2.15 20.38 -8.59
N TYR A 70 0.96 19.82 -8.83
CA TYR A 70 0.12 19.21 -7.80
C TYR A 70 -0.41 17.87 -8.28
N VAL A 71 -0.87 17.04 -7.35
CA VAL A 71 -1.51 15.75 -7.63
C VAL A 71 -2.98 15.83 -7.21
N LEU A 72 -3.88 15.55 -8.15
CA LEU A 72 -5.30 15.38 -7.88
C LEU A 72 -5.63 13.87 -7.82
N ARG A 73 -6.34 13.47 -6.76
CA ARG A 73 -6.89 12.10 -6.63
C ARG A 73 -8.40 12.14 -6.56
N ARG A 74 -9.05 11.23 -7.29
CA ARG A 74 -10.49 10.95 -7.19
C ARG A 74 -10.77 9.44 -7.21
N PRO A 75 -11.97 8.99 -6.77
CA PRO A 75 -12.35 7.58 -6.85
C PRO A 75 -12.32 7.07 -8.29
N PRO A 76 -12.22 5.74 -8.49
CA PRO A 76 -12.42 5.14 -9.81
C PRO A 76 -13.86 5.35 -10.29
N LEU A 77 -14.06 5.26 -11.61
CA LEU A 77 -15.39 5.33 -12.19
C LEU A 77 -16.22 4.07 -11.87
N GLY A 78 -17.53 4.25 -11.75
CA GLY A 78 -18.46 3.19 -11.47
C GLY A 78 -18.74 2.93 -9.99
N PRO A 79 -19.53 1.92 -9.64
CA PRO A 79 -19.93 1.65 -8.27
C PRO A 79 -18.74 1.15 -7.45
N VAL A 80 -18.43 1.86 -6.37
CA VAL A 80 -17.42 1.47 -5.38
C VAL A 80 -18.09 0.87 -4.14
N ALA A 81 -17.38 -0.02 -3.44
CA ALA A 81 -17.89 -0.58 -2.18
C ALA A 81 -18.03 0.55 -1.13
N PRO A 82 -19.05 0.49 -0.27
CA PRO A 82 -19.21 1.48 0.80
C PRO A 82 -17.94 1.64 1.63
N LYS A 83 -17.48 2.88 1.83
CA LYS A 83 -16.24 3.25 2.55
C LYS A 83 -14.92 2.82 1.86
N ALA A 84 -14.96 2.28 0.65
CA ALA A 84 -13.76 2.17 -0.16
C ALA A 84 -13.51 3.50 -0.90
N HIS A 85 -12.24 3.85 -1.10
CA HIS A 85 -11.86 5.06 -1.84
C HIS A 85 -12.44 6.36 -1.24
N ASP A 86 -12.44 6.46 0.11
CA ASP A 86 -12.92 7.65 0.83
C ASP A 86 -11.90 8.79 0.72
N MET A 87 -12.10 9.67 -0.26
CA MET A 87 -11.24 10.84 -0.51
C MET A 87 -11.21 11.80 0.68
N GLY A 88 -12.31 11.94 1.41
CA GLY A 88 -12.39 12.78 2.60
C GLY A 88 -11.51 12.24 3.73
N ARG A 89 -11.49 10.92 3.92
CA ARG A 89 -10.63 10.28 4.91
C ARG A 89 -9.15 10.43 4.55
N GLU A 90 -8.76 10.16 3.32
CA GLU A 90 -7.38 10.31 2.87
C GLU A 90 -6.91 11.76 2.97
N TYR A 91 -7.75 12.71 2.54
CA TYR A 91 -7.49 14.14 2.74
C TYR A 91 -7.31 14.49 4.22
N ARG A 92 -8.21 14.03 5.10
CA ARG A 92 -8.14 14.29 6.55
C ARG A 92 -6.82 13.81 7.14
N VAL A 93 -6.35 12.63 6.73
CA VAL A 93 -5.04 12.11 7.16
C VAL A 93 -3.91 13.02 6.66
N LEU A 94 -3.81 13.23 5.35
CA LEU A 94 -2.70 13.95 4.74
C LEU A 94 -2.67 15.44 5.11
N SER A 95 -3.82 16.08 5.38
CA SER A 95 -3.89 17.47 5.84
C SER A 95 -3.32 17.69 7.25
N CYS A 96 -3.08 16.60 7.99
CA CYS A 96 -2.50 16.62 9.33
C CYS A 96 -1.14 15.93 9.41
N LEU A 97 -1.00 14.76 8.77
CA LEU A 97 0.15 13.86 8.92
C LEU A 97 1.47 14.51 8.48
N TYR A 98 1.46 15.33 7.42
CA TYR A 98 2.67 16.04 6.94
C TYR A 98 3.36 16.89 8.03
N LYS A 99 2.65 17.23 9.11
CA LYS A 99 3.20 18.03 10.23
C LYS A 99 4.12 17.22 11.14
N GLY A 100 3.95 15.90 11.18
CA GLY A 100 4.71 14.99 12.05
C GLY A 100 5.46 13.89 11.31
N TYR A 101 5.20 13.72 10.01
CA TYR A 101 5.81 12.70 9.18
C TYR A 101 6.23 13.27 7.82
N ALA A 102 7.52 13.48 7.64
CA ALA A 102 8.07 14.17 6.47
C ALA A 102 7.77 13.48 5.13
N ALA A 103 7.60 12.15 5.15
CA ALA A 103 7.26 11.36 3.96
C ALA A 103 5.76 11.41 3.59
N ALA A 104 4.91 12.09 4.36
CA ALA A 104 3.52 12.30 3.99
C ALA A 104 3.39 13.52 3.06
N PRO A 105 2.85 13.39 1.83
CA PRO A 105 2.52 14.53 1.00
C PRO A 105 1.49 15.44 1.70
N ARG A 106 1.65 16.75 1.59
CA ARG A 106 0.67 17.68 2.15
C ARG A 106 -0.58 17.73 1.27
N ALA A 107 -1.77 17.50 1.83
CA ALA A 107 -3.03 17.79 1.15
C ALA A 107 -3.43 19.25 1.35
N TYR A 108 -3.86 19.90 0.25
CA TYR A 108 -4.18 21.34 0.21
C TYR A 108 -5.67 21.60 0.13
N VAL A 109 -6.38 20.90 -0.74
CA VAL A 109 -7.78 21.18 -1.08
C VAL A 109 -8.56 19.88 -1.10
N PHE A 110 -9.77 19.89 -0.53
CA PHE A 110 -10.75 18.82 -0.67
C PHE A 110 -12.06 19.39 -1.23
N CYS A 111 -12.65 18.68 -2.16
CA CYS A 111 -13.93 19.04 -2.79
C CYS A 111 -14.89 17.84 -2.72
N GLU A 112 -16.03 18.04 -2.07
CA GLU A 112 -17.11 17.05 -2.04
C GLU A 112 -18.13 17.27 -3.18
N ASP A 113 -18.11 18.47 -3.78
CA ASP A 113 -19.04 18.84 -4.85
C ASP A 113 -18.72 18.09 -6.14
N THR A 114 -19.56 17.13 -6.46
CA THR A 114 -19.43 16.31 -7.68
C THR A 114 -19.74 17.08 -8.96
N ALA A 115 -20.32 18.30 -8.87
CA ALA A 115 -20.58 19.11 -10.05
C ALA A 115 -19.29 19.62 -10.71
N ILE A 116 -18.17 19.66 -9.99
CA ILE A 116 -16.90 20.21 -10.49
C ILE A 116 -16.25 19.25 -11.50
N ILE A 117 -16.02 17.96 -11.12
CA ILE A 117 -15.36 16.96 -11.97
C ILE A 117 -16.06 15.59 -11.96
N GLY A 118 -17.34 15.53 -11.60
CA GLY A 118 -18.12 14.29 -11.58
C GLY A 118 -17.92 13.40 -10.36
N ALA A 119 -17.00 13.73 -9.46
CA ALA A 119 -16.68 12.94 -8.26
C ALA A 119 -16.05 13.82 -7.18
N PRO A 120 -16.11 13.42 -5.88
CA PRO A 120 -15.30 14.08 -4.87
C PRO A 120 -13.82 13.87 -5.15
N PHE A 121 -12.99 14.84 -4.81
CA PHE A 121 -11.55 14.78 -5.06
C PHE A 121 -10.76 15.57 -4.02
N PHE A 122 -9.46 15.31 -3.94
CA PHE A 122 -8.55 16.18 -3.22
C PHE A 122 -7.28 16.46 -4.03
N VAL A 123 -6.62 17.57 -3.67
CA VAL A 123 -5.36 17.99 -4.29
C VAL A 123 -4.28 17.99 -3.23
N MET A 124 -3.14 17.40 -3.57
CA MET A 124 -1.99 17.27 -2.70
C MET A 124 -0.68 17.66 -3.39
N GLU A 125 0.36 17.76 -2.59
CA GLU A 125 1.74 18.00 -2.99
C GLU A 125 2.23 16.95 -3.97
N ARG A 126 2.93 17.40 -5.02
CA ARG A 126 3.65 16.53 -5.94
C ARG A 126 5.00 16.16 -5.31
N ARG A 127 5.25 14.89 -5.10
CA ARG A 127 6.56 14.34 -4.73
C ARG A 127 7.22 13.70 -5.94
N LYS A 128 8.56 13.78 -6.03
CA LYS A 128 9.35 13.26 -7.14
C LYS A 128 10.35 12.22 -6.62
N GLY A 129 10.44 11.09 -7.29
CA GLY A 129 11.31 10.00 -6.88
C GLY A 129 10.98 8.71 -7.63
N VAL A 130 11.34 7.58 -7.06
CA VAL A 130 11.23 6.25 -7.67
C VAL A 130 10.41 5.32 -6.80
N VAL A 131 9.39 4.71 -7.38
CA VAL A 131 8.59 3.67 -6.72
C VAL A 131 9.09 2.29 -7.12
N VAL A 132 9.51 1.50 -6.14
CA VAL A 132 9.93 0.10 -6.35
C VAL A 132 8.71 -0.81 -6.35
N ARG A 133 8.38 -1.40 -7.51
CA ARG A 133 7.20 -2.28 -7.65
C ARG A 133 7.60 -3.76 -7.58
N ARG A 134 7.69 -4.41 -8.74
CA ARG A 134 7.99 -5.85 -8.85
C ARG A 134 9.47 -6.18 -8.91
N THR A 135 10.28 -5.24 -9.35
CA THR A 135 11.74 -5.37 -9.50
C THR A 135 12.41 -4.12 -8.99
N ILE A 136 13.67 -4.25 -8.55
CA ILE A 136 14.49 -3.08 -8.25
C ILE A 136 14.79 -2.36 -9.57
N PRO A 137 14.50 -1.06 -9.70
CA PRO A 137 14.73 -0.29 -10.91
C PRO A 137 16.21 -0.27 -11.35
N GLN A 138 16.45 -0.10 -12.65
CA GLN A 138 17.81 -0.09 -13.22
C GLN A 138 18.69 1.02 -12.63
N GLN A 139 18.12 2.18 -12.32
CA GLN A 139 18.84 3.28 -11.65
C GLN A 139 19.35 2.91 -10.26
N PHE A 140 18.74 1.91 -9.61
CA PHE A 140 19.20 1.32 -8.33
C PHE A 140 19.98 0.01 -8.53
N GLY A 141 20.45 -0.26 -9.76
CA GLY A 141 21.26 -1.43 -10.10
C GLY A 141 20.47 -2.68 -10.48
N GLY A 142 19.16 -2.57 -10.75
CA GLY A 142 18.34 -3.68 -11.27
C GLY A 142 18.30 -4.91 -10.37
N GLY A 143 18.53 -4.73 -9.06
CA GLY A 143 18.60 -5.84 -8.10
C GLY A 143 19.96 -6.55 -8.01
N ASN A 144 20.96 -6.14 -8.80
CA ASN A 144 22.27 -6.77 -8.84
C ASN A 144 23.29 -6.15 -7.86
N ASN A 145 22.92 -5.06 -7.17
CA ASN A 145 23.77 -4.41 -6.17
C ASN A 145 23.30 -4.72 -4.75
N PRO A 146 23.97 -5.64 -4.01
CA PRO A 146 23.53 -6.03 -2.66
C PRO A 146 23.53 -4.88 -1.66
N ALA A 147 24.45 -3.93 -1.76
CA ALA A 147 24.51 -2.79 -0.85
C ALA A 147 23.31 -1.85 -1.07
N THR A 148 22.94 -1.58 -2.31
CA THR A 148 21.75 -0.81 -2.66
C THR A 148 20.47 -1.52 -2.21
N ASN A 149 20.36 -2.83 -2.48
CA ASN A 149 19.20 -3.62 -2.07
C ASN A 149 19.04 -3.64 -0.53
N ARG A 150 20.17 -3.66 0.20
CA ARG A 150 20.18 -3.53 1.67
C ARG A 150 19.57 -2.21 2.10
N ARG A 151 19.97 -1.10 1.51
CA ARG A 151 19.46 0.24 1.82
C ARG A 151 17.97 0.37 1.53
N VAL A 152 17.48 -0.20 0.40
CA VAL A 152 16.04 -0.25 0.08
C VAL A 152 15.26 -1.00 1.16
N SER A 153 15.80 -2.12 1.67
CA SER A 153 15.13 -2.86 2.74
C SER A 153 15.18 -2.15 4.09
N GLU A 154 16.25 -1.44 4.37
CA GLU A 154 16.41 -0.66 5.61
C GLU A 154 15.46 0.53 5.67
N VAL A 155 15.38 1.32 4.59
CA VAL A 155 14.47 2.48 4.55
C VAL A 155 13.01 2.09 4.67
N LEU A 156 12.62 0.92 4.15
CA LEU A 156 11.26 0.40 4.27
C LEU A 156 10.84 0.17 5.73
N ILE A 157 11.78 -0.31 6.56
CA ILE A 157 11.56 -0.54 8.00
C ILE A 157 11.68 0.75 8.79
N ASP A 158 12.68 1.58 8.49
CA ASP A 158 12.92 2.82 9.18
C ASP A 158 11.76 3.81 9.02
N ALA A 159 11.26 3.97 7.79
CA ALA A 159 10.12 4.83 7.52
C ALA A 159 8.82 4.32 8.18
N LEU A 160 8.63 3.00 8.34
CA LEU A 160 7.53 2.45 9.13
C LEU A 160 7.69 2.78 10.62
N ALA A 161 8.89 2.64 11.15
CA ALA A 161 9.17 2.99 12.54
C ALA A 161 8.93 4.48 12.79
N ASP A 162 9.40 5.34 11.88
CA ASP A 162 9.19 6.79 11.96
C ASP A 162 7.68 7.18 11.91
N LEU A 163 6.88 6.49 11.09
CA LEU A 163 5.42 6.66 11.10
C LEU A 163 4.81 6.30 12.45
N HIS A 164 5.24 5.18 13.03
CA HIS A 164 4.72 4.70 14.31
C HIS A 164 5.22 5.54 15.51
N ASP A 165 6.23 6.40 15.33
CA ASP A 165 6.71 7.36 16.33
C ASP A 165 5.97 8.70 16.29
N VAL A 166 5.12 8.92 15.28
CA VAL A 166 4.36 10.18 15.17
C VAL A 166 3.43 10.39 16.37
N ASP A 167 3.55 11.54 17.02
CA ASP A 167 2.56 11.99 18.00
C ASP A 167 1.25 12.38 17.27
N TYR A 168 0.42 11.39 17.08
CA TYR A 168 -0.85 11.55 16.35
C TYR A 168 -1.84 12.48 17.09
N GLN A 169 -1.70 12.64 18.40
CA GLN A 169 -2.52 13.57 19.19
C GLN A 169 -2.10 15.01 18.86
N ALA A 170 -0.80 15.31 18.89
CA ALA A 170 -0.27 16.65 18.63
C ALA A 170 -0.59 17.16 17.23
N ILE A 171 -0.65 16.27 16.23
CA ILE A 171 -1.00 16.64 14.85
C ILE A 171 -2.51 16.62 14.57
N GLY A 172 -3.36 16.25 15.54
CA GLY A 172 -4.80 16.28 15.44
C GLY A 172 -5.45 15.06 14.78
N LEU A 173 -4.81 13.87 14.84
CA LEU A 173 -5.34 12.60 14.31
C LEU A 173 -5.80 11.63 15.42
N GLY A 174 -6.04 12.10 16.64
CA GLY A 174 -6.47 11.27 17.77
C GLY A 174 -7.81 10.57 17.61
N ASP A 175 -8.65 11.05 16.71
CA ASP A 175 -10.00 10.55 16.43
C ASP A 175 -10.13 9.65 15.19
N ILE A 176 -9.02 9.38 14.48
CA ILE A 176 -9.07 8.69 13.18
C ILE A 176 -9.39 7.20 13.29
N GLY A 177 -9.36 6.64 14.49
CA GLY A 177 -9.62 5.22 14.75
C GLY A 177 -9.96 4.92 16.19
N LYS A 178 -10.19 3.64 16.47
CA LYS A 178 -10.49 3.11 17.82
C LYS A 178 -9.42 2.08 18.17
N PRO A 179 -8.37 2.43 18.95
CA PRO A 179 -7.26 1.52 19.25
C PRO A 179 -7.68 0.37 20.17
N ASP A 180 -8.55 0.60 21.15
CA ASP A 180 -8.96 -0.42 22.12
C ASP A 180 -9.58 -1.63 21.43
N GLY A 181 -9.06 -2.81 21.71
CA GLY A 181 -9.50 -4.07 21.09
C GLY A 181 -9.29 -4.13 19.57
N PHE A 182 -8.37 -3.33 19.04
CA PHE A 182 -8.07 -3.24 17.60
C PHE A 182 -7.82 -4.61 16.98
N LEU A 183 -6.88 -5.38 17.54
CA LEU A 183 -6.44 -6.65 16.95
C LEU A 183 -7.57 -7.68 16.88
N LEU A 184 -8.36 -7.83 17.93
CA LEU A 184 -9.55 -8.71 17.90
C LEU A 184 -10.54 -8.29 16.83
N ARG A 185 -10.85 -6.97 16.74
CA ARG A 185 -11.75 -6.48 15.68
C ARG A 185 -11.19 -6.71 14.28
N GLN A 186 -9.86 -6.67 14.09
CA GLN A 186 -9.25 -7.02 12.81
C GLN A 186 -9.46 -8.50 12.50
N VAL A 187 -9.20 -9.42 13.42
CA VAL A 187 -9.44 -10.85 13.23
C VAL A 187 -10.90 -11.12 12.86
N GLU A 188 -11.85 -10.56 13.62
CA GLU A 188 -13.29 -10.72 13.36
C GLU A 188 -13.70 -10.11 12.01
N GLY A 189 -13.17 -8.93 11.71
CA GLY A 189 -13.46 -8.23 10.46
C GLY A 189 -13.00 -9.03 9.23
N TRP A 190 -11.80 -9.60 9.28
CA TRP A 190 -11.26 -10.44 8.19
C TRP A 190 -11.99 -11.78 8.09
N ALA A 191 -12.32 -12.43 9.21
CA ALA A 191 -13.14 -13.64 9.23
C ALA A 191 -14.52 -13.38 8.57
N GLY A 192 -15.19 -12.29 8.93
CA GLY A 192 -16.45 -11.91 8.30
C GLY A 192 -16.35 -11.58 6.81
N ARG A 193 -15.22 -11.02 6.35
CA ARG A 193 -14.95 -10.80 4.92
C ARG A 193 -14.80 -12.12 4.18
N TYR A 194 -14.08 -13.09 4.77
CA TYR A 194 -13.95 -14.41 4.19
C TYR A 194 -15.33 -15.10 4.03
N GLU A 195 -16.16 -15.09 5.08
CA GLU A 195 -17.49 -15.70 5.04
C GLU A 195 -18.36 -15.14 3.88
N ARG A 196 -18.27 -13.84 3.61
CA ARG A 196 -18.98 -13.21 2.48
C ARG A 196 -18.37 -13.54 1.10
N ALA A 197 -17.09 -13.88 1.07
CA ALA A 197 -16.32 -14.14 -0.15
C ALA A 197 -16.10 -15.62 -0.44
N LYS A 198 -16.41 -16.54 0.48
CA LYS A 198 -16.18 -17.97 0.28
C LYS A 198 -16.97 -18.51 -0.88
N THR A 199 -16.35 -19.38 -1.65
CA THR A 199 -16.96 -20.11 -2.78
C THR A 199 -17.16 -21.59 -2.45
N LYS A 200 -16.46 -22.09 -1.44
CA LYS A 200 -16.55 -23.44 -0.85
C LYS A 200 -16.20 -23.36 0.62
N ASP A 201 -16.59 -24.37 1.38
CA ASP A 201 -16.14 -24.49 2.76
C ASP A 201 -14.71 -25.02 2.82
N ILE A 202 -13.85 -24.31 3.55
CA ILE A 202 -12.47 -24.71 3.84
C ILE A 202 -12.35 -24.78 5.38
N PRO A 203 -12.44 -25.96 6.02
CA PRO A 203 -12.42 -26.10 7.48
C PRO A 203 -11.20 -25.42 8.14
N LEU A 204 -10.07 -25.43 7.45
CA LEU A 204 -8.84 -24.78 7.88
C LEU A 204 -9.01 -23.30 8.20
N VAL A 205 -9.89 -22.57 7.48
CA VAL A 205 -10.09 -21.15 7.73
C VAL A 205 -10.77 -20.91 9.08
N ALA A 206 -11.74 -21.75 9.44
CA ALA A 206 -12.39 -21.68 10.74
C ALA A 206 -11.39 -22.03 11.87
N GLU A 207 -10.54 -23.03 11.66
CA GLU A 207 -9.45 -23.39 12.58
C GLU A 207 -8.48 -22.23 12.78
N MET A 208 -8.00 -21.61 11.69
CA MET A 208 -7.08 -20.48 11.76
C MET A 208 -7.72 -19.25 12.40
N THR A 209 -8.98 -18.99 12.12
CA THR A 209 -9.72 -17.89 12.77
C THR A 209 -9.80 -18.12 14.28
N LYS A 210 -10.09 -19.37 14.70
CA LYS A 210 -10.10 -19.73 16.13
C LYS A 210 -8.72 -19.55 16.75
N TRP A 211 -7.67 -20.06 16.08
CA TRP A 211 -6.30 -19.91 16.57
C TRP A 211 -5.90 -18.44 16.76
N LEU A 212 -6.23 -17.57 15.81
CA LEU A 212 -5.96 -16.13 15.90
C LEU A 212 -6.70 -15.47 17.08
N ARG A 213 -7.91 -15.92 17.42
CA ARG A 213 -8.66 -15.44 18.58
C ARG A 213 -8.05 -15.87 19.90
N ASP A 214 -7.69 -17.14 19.97
CA ASP A 214 -7.23 -17.77 21.21
C ASP A 214 -5.80 -17.34 21.59
N ASN A 215 -5.00 -16.88 20.63
CA ASN A 215 -3.59 -16.53 20.82
C ASN A 215 -3.32 -15.02 20.70
N LEU A 216 -4.34 -14.16 20.89
CA LEU A 216 -4.16 -12.70 20.83
C LEU A 216 -3.05 -12.24 21.78
N PRO A 217 -1.97 -11.60 21.28
CA PRO A 217 -0.94 -11.05 22.14
C PRO A 217 -1.42 -9.76 22.80
N LYS A 218 -0.70 -9.35 23.85
CA LYS A 218 -0.85 -8.02 24.41
C LYS A 218 -0.27 -7.01 23.42
N SER A 219 -1.12 -6.10 22.94
CA SER A 219 -0.70 -5.04 22.02
C SER A 219 0.23 -4.02 22.70
N PRO A 220 1.27 -3.53 22.00
CA PRO A 220 1.99 -2.33 22.39
C PRO A 220 1.07 -1.09 22.43
N PRO A 221 1.54 0.07 22.90
CA PRO A 221 0.81 1.33 22.79
C PRO A 221 0.41 1.60 21.34
N ALA A 222 -0.81 2.11 21.15
CA ALA A 222 -1.37 2.37 19.85
C ALA A 222 -0.60 3.48 19.11
N THR A 223 -0.48 3.33 17.79
CA THR A 223 0.15 4.28 16.88
C THR A 223 -0.74 4.56 15.67
N LEU A 224 -0.31 5.48 14.80
CA LEU A 224 -0.86 5.56 13.45
C LEU A 224 -0.43 4.32 12.67
N LEU A 225 -1.36 3.71 11.96
CA LEU A 225 -1.13 2.57 11.06
C LEU A 225 -1.43 2.98 9.63
N HIS A 226 -0.64 2.46 8.70
CA HIS A 226 -0.91 2.56 7.27
C HIS A 226 -1.89 1.48 6.80
N ASN A 227 -1.78 0.27 7.35
CA ASN A 227 -2.52 -0.96 7.01
C ASN A 227 -2.26 -1.57 5.61
N ASP A 228 -1.50 -0.89 4.76
CA ASP A 228 -1.03 -1.41 3.47
C ASP A 228 0.42 -0.95 3.20
N TRP A 229 1.30 -1.14 4.19
CA TRP A 229 2.71 -0.74 4.11
C TRP A 229 3.48 -1.66 3.18
N ARG A 230 3.99 -1.12 2.06
CA ARG A 230 4.69 -1.86 1.01
C ARG A 230 5.58 -0.94 0.18
N LEU A 231 6.57 -1.52 -0.52
CA LEU A 231 7.46 -0.75 -1.41
C LEU A 231 6.73 -0.04 -2.56
N ASP A 232 5.65 -0.61 -3.08
CA ASP A 232 4.89 0.01 -4.16
C ASP A 232 3.99 1.18 -3.69
N ASN A 233 3.84 1.36 -2.37
CA ASN A 233 3.26 2.55 -1.74
C ASN A 233 4.32 3.54 -1.22
N MET A 234 5.61 3.28 -1.47
CA MET A 234 6.73 4.12 -1.05
C MET A 234 7.49 4.65 -2.26
N MET A 235 7.82 5.94 -2.22
CA MET A 235 8.71 6.59 -3.19
C MET A 235 10.05 6.85 -2.54
N LEU A 236 11.12 6.45 -3.20
CA LEU A 236 12.50 6.65 -2.78
C LEU A 236 13.12 7.82 -3.54
N ASP A 237 14.10 8.48 -2.95
CA ASP A 237 14.90 9.49 -3.64
C ASP A 237 15.61 8.87 -4.85
N SER A 238 15.61 9.59 -5.96
CA SER A 238 16.18 9.11 -7.23
C SER A 238 17.70 8.88 -7.17
N ASN A 239 18.40 9.56 -6.26
CA ASN A 239 19.85 9.51 -6.10
C ASN A 239 20.26 8.72 -4.84
N ASP A 240 19.35 8.53 -3.89
CA ASP A 240 19.60 7.84 -2.64
C ASP A 240 18.46 6.85 -2.31
N PRO A 241 18.59 5.55 -2.67
CA PRO A 241 17.59 4.53 -2.39
C PRO A 241 17.36 4.24 -0.90
N GLY A 242 18.20 4.78 -0.03
CA GLY A 242 18.04 4.72 1.44
C GLY A 242 17.26 5.90 2.02
N ARG A 243 16.66 6.77 1.19
CA ARG A 243 15.85 7.90 1.62
C ARG A 243 14.41 7.79 1.10
N CYS A 244 13.45 7.82 2.02
CA CYS A 244 12.02 7.85 1.69
C CYS A 244 11.60 9.28 1.37
N GLU A 245 11.12 9.52 0.15
CA GLU A 245 10.59 10.81 -0.29
C GLU A 245 9.10 10.96 -0.02
N ALA A 246 8.35 9.86 -0.21
CA ALA A 246 6.93 9.87 0.07
C ALA A 246 6.39 8.49 0.37
N VAL A 247 5.27 8.47 1.11
CA VAL A 247 4.41 7.30 1.28
C VAL A 247 3.01 7.68 0.83
N PHE A 248 2.37 6.79 0.05
CA PHE A 248 1.08 7.00 -0.59
C PHE A 248 0.04 6.00 -0.08
N ASP A 249 -1.23 6.22 -0.47
CA ASP A 249 -2.37 5.34 -0.25
C ASP A 249 -2.77 5.25 1.24
N TRP A 250 -3.17 6.39 1.78
CA TRP A 250 -3.53 6.57 3.19
C TRP A 250 -5.01 6.32 3.50
N ASP A 251 -5.78 5.79 2.57
CA ASP A 251 -7.22 5.54 2.72
C ASP A 251 -7.54 4.56 3.86
N MET A 252 -6.62 3.63 4.15
CA MET A 252 -6.74 2.65 5.22
C MET A 252 -6.12 3.10 6.56
N CYS A 253 -5.55 4.31 6.64
CA CYS A 253 -4.88 4.80 7.83
C CYS A 253 -5.82 4.84 9.03
N THR A 254 -5.35 4.39 10.21
CA THR A 254 -6.12 4.35 11.45
C THR A 254 -5.20 4.34 12.68
N LEU A 255 -5.81 4.33 13.89
CA LEU A 255 -5.09 4.06 15.13
C LEU A 255 -5.19 2.59 15.50
N GLY A 256 -4.09 1.97 15.90
CA GLY A 256 -4.09 0.58 16.31
C GLY A 256 -2.73 0.05 16.73
N ASP A 257 -2.59 -1.26 16.66
CA ASP A 257 -1.41 -2.01 17.06
C ASP A 257 -0.32 -1.95 15.98
N PRO A 258 0.85 -1.34 16.23
CA PRO A 258 1.91 -1.18 15.23
C PRO A 258 2.46 -2.50 14.69
N LEU A 259 2.43 -3.57 15.48
CA LEU A 259 2.91 -4.87 15.00
C LEU A 259 1.98 -5.49 13.94
N ALA A 260 0.74 -5.01 13.81
CA ALA A 260 -0.16 -5.44 12.73
C ALA A 260 0.30 -4.93 11.36
N ASP A 261 0.84 -3.69 11.28
CA ASP A 261 1.46 -3.19 10.05
C ASP A 261 2.73 -3.98 9.72
N LEU A 262 3.61 -4.18 10.70
CA LEU A 262 4.82 -4.97 10.51
C LEU A 262 4.49 -6.40 10.05
N GLY A 263 3.56 -7.10 10.69
CA GLY A 263 3.15 -8.45 10.30
C GLY A 263 2.56 -8.52 8.89
N THR A 264 1.78 -7.50 8.50
CA THR A 264 1.25 -7.37 7.12
C THR A 264 2.39 -7.18 6.11
N LEU A 265 3.34 -6.30 6.40
CA LEU A 265 4.54 -6.10 5.57
C LEU A 265 5.32 -7.42 5.40
N LEU A 266 5.61 -8.11 6.51
CA LEU A 266 6.38 -9.37 6.49
C LEU A 266 5.67 -10.48 5.71
N SER A 267 4.35 -10.49 5.64
CA SER A 267 3.59 -11.48 4.86
C SER A 267 3.74 -11.30 3.34
N ALA A 268 4.09 -10.09 2.88
CA ALA A 268 4.46 -9.79 1.50
C ALA A 268 5.97 -9.91 1.22
N TRP A 269 6.77 -10.16 2.27
CA TRP A 269 8.23 -10.27 2.18
C TRP A 269 8.62 -11.68 1.75
N ILE A 270 9.24 -11.81 0.59
CA ILE A 270 9.70 -13.08 0.03
C ILE A 270 11.16 -13.28 0.40
N GLU A 271 11.51 -14.44 0.97
CA GLU A 271 12.89 -14.82 1.23
C GLU A 271 13.48 -15.66 0.09
N LYS A 272 14.82 -15.71 -0.01
CA LYS A 272 15.53 -16.44 -1.07
C LYS A 272 15.21 -17.93 -1.10
N SER A 273 14.89 -18.52 0.03
CA SER A 273 14.53 -19.94 0.17
C SER A 273 13.09 -20.24 -0.27
N GLU A 274 12.27 -19.22 -0.46
CA GLU A 274 10.87 -19.37 -0.81
C GLU A 274 10.69 -19.42 -2.33
N MET A 275 9.98 -20.44 -2.81
CA MET A 275 9.58 -20.52 -4.21
C MET A 275 8.45 -19.53 -4.47
N ILE A 276 8.66 -18.66 -5.45
CA ILE A 276 7.61 -17.74 -5.92
C ILE A 276 6.65 -18.55 -6.79
N GLY A 277 5.46 -18.84 -6.28
CA GLY A 277 4.37 -19.43 -7.08
C GLY A 277 3.87 -18.46 -8.15
N GLN A 278 3.36 -19.00 -9.27
CA GLN A 278 2.67 -18.19 -10.27
C GLN A 278 1.49 -17.46 -9.60
N GLY A 279 1.45 -16.12 -9.72
CA GLY A 279 0.39 -15.29 -9.10
C GLY A 279 0.72 -14.76 -7.70
N GLN A 280 1.87 -15.08 -7.13
CA GLN A 280 2.28 -14.52 -5.85
C GLN A 280 2.62 -13.04 -6.01
N VAL A 281 1.85 -12.18 -5.35
CA VAL A 281 2.05 -10.74 -5.30
C VAL A 281 2.99 -10.45 -4.13
N GLY A 282 4.29 -10.30 -4.42
CA GLY A 282 5.29 -10.01 -3.40
C GLY A 282 6.19 -8.85 -3.83
N MET A 283 6.91 -8.30 -2.87
CA MET A 283 7.97 -7.33 -3.09
C MET A 283 9.23 -8.03 -3.64
N PRO A 284 10.17 -7.32 -4.29
CA PRO A 284 11.43 -7.89 -4.77
C PRO A 284 12.44 -8.12 -3.62
N SER A 285 11.96 -8.62 -2.49
CA SER A 285 12.73 -8.79 -1.25
C SER A 285 13.63 -10.03 -1.24
N ASN A 286 13.52 -10.91 -2.26
CA ASN A 286 14.42 -12.04 -2.46
C ASN A 286 15.71 -11.67 -3.20
N THR A 287 15.92 -10.38 -3.55
CA THR A 287 17.15 -9.91 -4.20
C THR A 287 18.37 -9.99 -3.27
N PRO A 288 19.57 -10.22 -3.81
CA PRO A 288 20.78 -10.29 -2.98
C PRO A 288 20.99 -9.05 -2.13
N GLY A 289 21.28 -9.23 -0.85
CA GLY A 289 21.54 -8.12 0.10
C GLY A 289 20.30 -7.53 0.77
N PHE A 290 19.09 -7.83 0.29
CA PHE A 290 17.86 -7.45 1.00
C PHE A 290 17.82 -8.12 2.39
N MET A 291 17.27 -7.45 3.40
CA MET A 291 17.15 -8.02 4.75
C MET A 291 16.29 -9.28 4.75
N THR A 292 16.62 -10.23 5.61
CA THR A 292 15.72 -11.30 6.01
C THR A 292 14.57 -10.73 6.86
N ARG A 293 13.46 -11.49 7.00
CA ARG A 293 12.37 -11.10 7.92
C ARG A 293 12.88 -10.90 9.33
N ARG A 294 13.77 -11.76 9.79
CA ARG A 294 14.37 -11.65 11.14
C ARG A 294 15.13 -10.34 11.31
N GLU A 295 16.03 -10.01 10.37
CA GLU A 295 16.76 -8.73 10.40
C GLU A 295 15.81 -7.52 10.37
N ALA A 296 14.73 -7.60 9.56
CA ALA A 296 13.72 -6.54 9.48
C ALA A 296 13.00 -6.33 10.82
N VAL A 297 12.62 -7.41 11.51
CA VAL A 297 11.98 -7.36 12.83
C VAL A 297 12.94 -6.86 13.91
N GLU A 298 14.18 -7.34 13.91
CA GLU A 298 15.21 -6.86 14.85
C GLU A 298 15.46 -5.35 14.67
N ARG A 299 15.59 -4.89 13.42
CA ARG A 299 15.76 -3.45 13.11
C ARG A 299 14.58 -2.63 13.59
N TYR A 300 13.36 -3.08 13.32
CA TYR A 300 12.15 -2.39 13.77
C TYR A 300 12.10 -2.31 15.31
N GLY A 301 12.34 -3.42 16.00
CA GLY A 301 12.38 -3.47 17.46
C GLY A 301 13.43 -2.52 18.07
N GLN A 302 14.63 -2.48 17.47
CA GLN A 302 15.70 -1.56 17.87
C GLN A 302 15.30 -0.10 17.65
N ARG A 303 14.76 0.24 16.48
CA ARG A 303 14.33 1.61 16.15
C ARG A 303 13.23 2.10 17.09
N ARG A 304 12.25 1.25 17.38
CA ARG A 304 11.07 1.57 18.20
C ARG A 304 11.29 1.42 19.71
N GLY A 305 12.36 0.73 20.12
CA GLY A 305 12.60 0.42 21.53
C GLY A 305 11.50 -0.46 22.16
N ILE A 306 10.85 -1.34 21.38
CA ILE A 306 9.77 -2.21 21.84
C ILE A 306 10.11 -3.70 21.71
N ASP A 307 9.42 -4.53 22.51
CA ASP A 307 9.48 -5.99 22.37
C ASP A 307 8.80 -6.44 21.08
N VAL A 308 9.50 -7.23 20.30
CA VAL A 308 9.05 -7.80 19.03
C VAL A 308 8.85 -9.33 19.11
N GLY A 309 8.94 -9.92 20.29
CA GLY A 309 8.83 -11.37 20.49
C GLY A 309 7.49 -11.96 20.05
N THR A 310 6.44 -11.14 19.97
CA THR A 310 5.10 -11.58 19.52
C THR A 310 4.89 -11.41 18.01
N VAL A 311 5.85 -10.88 17.25
CA VAL A 311 5.72 -10.66 15.79
C VAL A 311 5.35 -11.94 15.01
N PRO A 312 5.77 -13.16 15.38
CA PRO A 312 5.31 -14.36 14.70
C PRO A 312 3.78 -14.49 14.64
N TYR A 313 3.04 -14.09 15.66
CA TYR A 313 1.58 -14.05 15.63
C TYR A 313 1.07 -13.10 14.52
N TYR A 314 1.63 -11.88 14.45
CA TYR A 314 1.22 -10.86 13.46
C TYR A 314 1.60 -11.28 12.03
N TYR A 315 2.67 -12.03 11.88
CA TYR A 315 3.05 -12.61 10.58
C TYR A 315 2.00 -13.63 10.11
N VAL A 316 1.55 -14.55 11.00
CA VAL A 316 0.44 -15.46 10.71
C VAL A 316 -0.84 -14.69 10.37
N PHE A 317 -1.17 -13.67 11.15
CA PHE A 317 -2.32 -12.80 10.87
C PHE A 317 -2.20 -12.10 9.51
N GLY A 318 -1.01 -11.59 9.15
CA GLY A 318 -0.75 -10.98 7.84
C GLY A 318 -0.97 -11.94 6.68
N ILE A 319 -0.48 -13.19 6.78
CA ILE A 319 -0.72 -14.24 5.77
C ILE A 319 -2.23 -14.53 5.65
N TYR A 320 -2.93 -14.69 6.77
CA TYR A 320 -4.38 -14.89 6.80
C TYR A 320 -5.13 -13.73 6.13
N LYS A 321 -4.74 -12.49 6.42
CA LYS A 321 -5.31 -11.27 5.80
C LYS A 321 -5.14 -11.30 4.27
N ILE A 322 -3.93 -11.57 3.76
CA ILE A 322 -3.68 -11.65 2.31
C ILE A 322 -4.50 -12.78 1.68
N ALA A 323 -4.60 -13.95 2.32
CA ALA A 323 -5.42 -15.05 1.82
C ALA A 323 -6.89 -14.62 1.63
N VAL A 324 -7.44 -13.88 2.60
CA VAL A 324 -8.82 -13.35 2.50
C VAL A 324 -8.94 -12.31 1.38
N VAL A 325 -7.94 -11.44 1.19
CA VAL A 325 -7.93 -10.47 0.08
C VAL A 325 -7.96 -11.19 -1.27
N LEU A 326 -7.12 -12.20 -1.47
CA LEU A 326 -7.10 -12.99 -2.71
C LEU A 326 -8.45 -13.70 -2.93
N GLN A 327 -9.06 -14.23 -1.89
CA GLN A 327 -10.39 -14.84 -1.96
C GLN A 327 -11.47 -13.81 -2.36
N GLN A 328 -11.39 -12.57 -1.86
CA GLN A 328 -12.31 -11.50 -2.26
C GLN A 328 -12.14 -11.09 -3.73
N ILE A 329 -10.93 -11.11 -4.26
CA ILE A 329 -10.66 -10.87 -5.69
C ILE A 329 -11.19 -12.04 -6.52
N TYR A 330 -10.89 -13.27 -6.10
CA TYR A 330 -11.34 -14.49 -6.78
C TYR A 330 -12.86 -14.59 -6.87
N VAL A 331 -13.60 -14.28 -5.79
CA VAL A 331 -15.06 -14.40 -5.80
C VAL A 331 -15.71 -13.45 -6.80
N ARG A 332 -15.12 -12.27 -7.07
CA ARG A 332 -15.60 -11.35 -8.12
C ARG A 332 -15.45 -11.97 -9.51
N PHE A 333 -14.33 -12.64 -9.78
CA PHE A 333 -14.11 -13.40 -11.00
C PHE A 333 -15.08 -14.58 -11.09
N HIS A 334 -15.19 -15.38 -10.04
CA HIS A 334 -16.09 -16.54 -9.96
C HIS A 334 -17.56 -16.18 -10.18
N ARG A 335 -18.00 -15.00 -9.74
CA ARG A 335 -19.36 -14.46 -9.95
C ARG A 335 -19.53 -13.71 -11.28
N GLY A 336 -18.54 -13.69 -12.16
CA GLY A 336 -18.58 -12.98 -13.44
C GLY A 336 -18.62 -11.45 -13.35
N GLN A 337 -18.26 -10.88 -12.19
CA GLN A 337 -18.19 -9.43 -11.98
C GLN A 337 -16.95 -8.79 -12.59
N THR A 338 -15.99 -9.60 -13.00
CA THR A 338 -14.81 -9.23 -13.78
C THR A 338 -14.41 -10.39 -14.69
N GLN A 339 -13.86 -10.07 -15.87
CA GLN A 339 -13.39 -11.08 -16.83
C GLN A 339 -11.86 -11.20 -16.85
N ASP A 340 -11.17 -10.56 -15.94
CA ASP A 340 -9.71 -10.60 -15.87
C ASP A 340 -9.23 -12.00 -15.46
N LYS A 341 -8.69 -12.74 -16.43
CA LYS A 341 -8.20 -14.11 -16.25
C LYS A 341 -7.06 -14.24 -15.23
N ARG A 342 -6.37 -13.13 -14.91
CA ARG A 342 -5.35 -13.12 -13.84
C ARG A 342 -5.94 -13.49 -12.47
N PHE A 343 -7.23 -13.30 -12.28
CA PHE A 343 -7.94 -13.59 -11.03
C PHE A 343 -8.39 -15.04 -10.88
N GLU A 344 -8.36 -15.83 -11.95
CA GLU A 344 -8.78 -17.24 -11.96
C GLU A 344 -7.98 -18.09 -10.96
N SER A 345 -6.66 -17.90 -10.89
CA SER A 345 -5.78 -18.66 -10.02
C SER A 345 -5.78 -18.18 -8.55
N MET A 346 -6.41 -17.02 -8.26
CA MET A 346 -6.31 -16.42 -6.92
C MET A 346 -7.03 -17.23 -5.83
N GLY A 347 -8.07 -17.99 -6.19
CA GLY A 347 -8.73 -18.91 -5.24
C GLY A 347 -7.80 -20.03 -4.73
N GLN A 348 -7.01 -20.62 -5.62
CA GLN A 348 -6.00 -21.60 -5.25
C GLN A 348 -4.86 -20.96 -4.43
N ALA A 349 -4.40 -19.78 -4.84
CA ALA A 349 -3.38 -19.05 -4.09
C ALA A 349 -3.85 -18.68 -2.67
N ALA A 350 -5.12 -18.30 -2.51
CA ALA A 350 -5.71 -18.05 -1.19
C ALA A 350 -5.67 -19.30 -0.30
N GLU A 351 -6.06 -20.46 -0.84
CA GLU A 351 -6.03 -21.73 -0.12
C GLU A 351 -4.59 -22.10 0.31
N MET A 352 -3.62 -21.95 -0.57
CA MET A 352 -2.20 -22.18 -0.25
C MET A 352 -1.71 -21.26 0.87
N LEU A 353 -2.16 -20.00 0.90
CA LEU A 353 -1.80 -19.08 1.98
C LEU A 353 -2.46 -19.46 3.32
N PHE A 354 -3.69 -20.00 3.34
CA PHE A 354 -4.27 -20.53 4.57
C PHE A 354 -3.45 -21.71 5.12
N TRP A 355 -2.99 -22.62 4.25
CA TRP A 355 -2.07 -23.70 4.66
C TRP A 355 -0.75 -23.14 5.19
N ARG A 356 -0.18 -22.14 4.54
CA ARG A 356 1.03 -21.47 5.03
C ARG A 356 0.81 -20.81 6.39
N ALA A 357 -0.35 -20.15 6.60
CA ALA A 357 -0.69 -19.57 7.89
C ALA A 357 -0.75 -20.65 9.00
N LYS A 358 -1.33 -21.82 8.70
CA LYS A 358 -1.36 -22.96 9.59
C LYS A 358 0.06 -23.44 9.96
N GLU A 359 0.89 -23.67 8.96
CA GLU A 359 2.28 -24.12 9.16
C GLU A 359 3.06 -23.12 10.02
N GLN A 360 2.91 -21.81 9.78
CA GLN A 360 3.58 -20.77 10.56
C GLN A 360 3.02 -20.65 11.98
N SER A 361 1.72 -20.92 12.18
CA SER A 361 1.11 -20.93 13.51
C SER A 361 1.63 -22.05 14.41
N GLU A 362 2.11 -23.16 13.82
CA GLU A 362 2.73 -24.28 14.54
C GLU A 362 4.21 -24.02 14.87
N LYS A 363 4.92 -23.30 13.98
CA LYS A 363 6.34 -23.01 14.17
C LYS A 363 6.59 -21.80 15.08
N LEU A 364 5.70 -20.80 15.05
CA LEU A 364 5.84 -19.49 15.72
C LEU A 364 7.22 -18.86 15.52
N SER A 365 7.75 -18.95 14.30
CA SER A 365 9.06 -18.41 13.90
C SER A 365 8.93 -17.60 12.60
N LEU A 366 9.92 -16.76 12.33
CA LEU A 366 10.00 -15.94 11.11
C LEU A 366 10.90 -16.57 10.07
#